data_30f4b722373f317f13d979f1b1c12abb
#
_entry.id   30f4b722373f317f13d979f1b1c12abb
#
_cell.length_a   1.000
_cell.length_b   1.000
_cell.length_c   1.000
_cell.angle_alpha   90.00
_cell.angle_beta   90.00
_cell.angle_gamma   90.00
#
_symmetry.space_group_name_H-M   'P 1'
#
loop_
_entity.id
_entity.type
_entity.pdbx_description
1 polymer ?
#
loop_
_entity_poly.entity_id
_entity_poly.type
_entity_poly.pdbx_seq_one_letter_code
_entity_poly.pdbx_strand_id
1 'polypeptide(L)'
;MPGFDEAHVLGMAALASSDGGQDPVDAAIRSAASQAVVSDLPKLSKFVPFDSATKMSEATAVDPGGATVRVLKGAFAAVMGLTQPPPDASTIANQLEAQGFRVLAVAMGPPGAMKLAGIIALSDPPRTDSAALIAELRALGVRTVMVTGDAPATAAIVAHAVGLDGAVCPSGQIPDGVHPEDFAVFAGVLPEGKYDLVKAFQKSGHIVGMCGDGANDAPALRQAQMGIAVSTATDVAKSAAGIVLTKPGLSGIVASVREGRLTFQRILTYALNSVTKKTVQVLFLVMGLVMTGHAILTPLLMVIIMLTGDLLGMSLATDNVRPSPMPNAWRIGQLTMAGVFMGISELVFCIAVLAIAEFRLGFGIETLRTVAFVVIVFGNQATTYTNRERHRLVSSCPSRWLIGSSVVDLLIASALATCGIAMAPLPIFVVGGILVGAVVFAFVLDFAKVPVLKRLKIA
;
A
#
# COMPACT_ATOMS: atom_id res chain seq x y z
N MET A 1 12.60 -44.65 -13.51
CA MET A 1 13.03 -45.93 -12.88
C MET A 1 12.94 -47.06 -13.92
N PRO A 2 13.74 -48.12 -13.84
CA PRO A 2 13.64 -49.21 -14.83
C PRO A 2 12.20 -49.79 -14.91
N GLY A 3 11.61 -49.74 -16.08
CA GLY A 3 10.26 -50.28 -16.35
C GLY A 3 9.13 -49.28 -16.26
N PHE A 4 9.39 -47.99 -15.90
CA PHE A 4 8.37 -46.93 -15.84
C PHE A 4 8.92 -45.66 -16.51
N ASP A 5 8.18 -45.15 -17.47
CA ASP A 5 8.45 -43.81 -18.02
C ASP A 5 7.72 -42.70 -17.24
N GLU A 6 7.96 -41.47 -17.61
CA GLU A 6 7.41 -40.27 -16.94
C GLU A 6 5.85 -40.29 -17.01
N ALA A 7 5.28 -40.64 -18.14
CA ALA A 7 3.85 -40.65 -18.33
C ALA A 7 3.15 -41.70 -17.45
N HIS A 8 3.73 -42.88 -17.33
CA HIS A 8 3.23 -43.95 -16.45
C HIS A 8 3.33 -43.53 -14.97
N VAL A 9 4.44 -42.91 -14.54
CA VAL A 9 4.59 -42.40 -13.16
C VAL A 9 3.54 -41.38 -12.83
N LEU A 10 3.31 -40.38 -13.71
CA LEU A 10 2.26 -39.36 -13.53
C LEU A 10 0.86 -39.98 -13.53
N GLY A 11 0.59 -40.92 -14.43
CA GLY A 11 -0.69 -41.63 -14.48
C GLY A 11 -0.99 -42.41 -13.20
N MET A 12 -0.01 -43.15 -12.68
CA MET A 12 -0.15 -43.86 -11.40
C MET A 12 -0.33 -42.92 -10.22
N ALA A 13 0.43 -41.82 -10.20
CA ALA A 13 0.26 -40.80 -9.16
C ALA A 13 -1.13 -40.16 -9.17
N ALA A 14 -1.69 -39.96 -10.37
CA ALA A 14 -3.06 -39.47 -10.54
C ALA A 14 -4.11 -40.45 -10.02
N LEU A 15 -3.92 -41.77 -10.16
CA LEU A 15 -4.79 -42.77 -9.56
C LEU A 15 -4.80 -42.70 -8.04
N ALA A 16 -3.65 -42.38 -7.42
CA ALA A 16 -3.50 -42.16 -5.98
C ALA A 16 -3.70 -40.68 -5.54
N SER A 17 -4.40 -39.90 -6.35
CA SER A 17 -4.74 -38.50 -6.09
C SER A 17 -6.26 -38.29 -6.05
N SER A 18 -6.74 -37.47 -5.11
CA SER A 18 -8.16 -37.10 -5.00
C SER A 18 -8.65 -36.39 -6.26
N ASP A 19 -9.89 -36.63 -6.65
CA ASP A 19 -10.57 -35.95 -7.76
C ASP A 19 -11.39 -34.75 -7.32
N GLY A 20 -11.51 -34.52 -5.99
CA GLY A 20 -12.31 -33.44 -5.39
C GLY A 20 -11.73 -32.06 -5.54
N GLY A 21 -10.54 -31.86 -6.13
CA GLY A 21 -9.94 -30.55 -6.44
C GLY A 21 -9.54 -29.69 -5.23
N GLN A 22 -9.61 -30.20 -4.00
CA GLN A 22 -9.33 -29.43 -2.78
C GLN A 22 -7.84 -29.44 -2.41
N ASP A 23 -7.09 -30.46 -2.81
CA ASP A 23 -5.64 -30.53 -2.56
C ASP A 23 -4.87 -30.02 -3.80
N PRO A 24 -4.09 -28.93 -3.69
CA PRO A 24 -3.34 -28.34 -4.80
C PRO A 24 -2.27 -29.30 -5.36
N VAL A 25 -1.69 -30.18 -4.53
CA VAL A 25 -0.72 -31.19 -4.96
C VAL A 25 -1.40 -32.24 -5.86
N ASP A 26 -2.55 -32.73 -5.43
CA ASP A 26 -3.35 -33.72 -6.21
C ASP A 26 -3.86 -33.09 -7.51
N ALA A 27 -4.30 -31.84 -7.47
CA ALA A 27 -4.74 -31.10 -8.65
C ALA A 27 -3.60 -30.91 -9.68
N ALA A 28 -2.40 -30.55 -9.22
CA ALA A 28 -1.23 -30.38 -10.08
C ALA A 28 -0.81 -31.70 -10.75
N ILE A 29 -0.77 -32.80 -9.98
CA ILE A 29 -0.43 -34.13 -10.50
C ILE A 29 -1.47 -34.60 -11.54
N ARG A 30 -2.76 -34.45 -11.27
CA ARG A 30 -3.83 -34.81 -12.21
C ARG A 30 -3.81 -33.96 -13.48
N SER A 31 -3.51 -32.66 -13.34
CA SER A 31 -3.34 -31.77 -14.50
C SER A 31 -2.17 -32.21 -15.38
N ALA A 32 -1.03 -32.55 -14.79
CA ALA A 32 0.13 -33.03 -15.51
C ALA A 32 -0.16 -34.41 -16.19
N ALA A 33 -0.81 -35.33 -15.47
CA ALA A 33 -1.19 -36.65 -16.01
C ALA A 33 -2.19 -36.51 -17.15
N SER A 34 -3.10 -35.54 -17.14
CA SER A 34 -4.08 -35.33 -18.23
C SER A 34 -3.43 -34.87 -19.54
N GLN A 35 -2.25 -34.29 -19.48
CA GLN A 35 -1.46 -33.87 -20.65
C GLN A 35 -0.60 -35.01 -21.22
N ALA A 36 -0.36 -36.07 -20.43
CA ALA A 36 0.40 -37.25 -20.82
C ALA A 36 -0.57 -38.32 -21.34
N VAL A 37 -0.43 -38.67 -22.60
CA VAL A 37 -1.21 -39.76 -23.19
C VAL A 37 -0.60 -41.08 -22.75
N VAL A 38 -1.26 -41.80 -21.83
CA VAL A 38 -0.83 -43.13 -21.37
C VAL A 38 -1.85 -44.17 -21.80
N SER A 39 -1.44 -45.09 -22.63
CA SER A 39 -2.14 -46.34 -22.88
C SER A 39 -1.76 -47.33 -21.76
N ASP A 40 -2.70 -48.13 -21.29
CA ASP A 40 -2.47 -49.26 -20.36
C ASP A 40 -2.32 -48.89 -18.86
N LEU A 41 -2.89 -47.80 -18.40
CA LEU A 41 -3.00 -47.52 -16.95
C LEU A 41 -3.98 -48.54 -16.29
N PRO A 42 -3.68 -48.98 -15.06
CA PRO A 42 -4.60 -49.76 -14.25
C PRO A 42 -5.90 -48.99 -13.99
N LYS A 43 -7.03 -49.70 -13.95
CA LYS A 43 -8.34 -49.14 -13.66
C LYS A 43 -8.53 -49.02 -12.15
N LEU A 44 -8.80 -47.80 -11.65
CA LEU A 44 -9.06 -47.54 -10.25
C LEU A 44 -10.26 -48.34 -9.73
N SER A 45 -10.07 -49.07 -8.65
CA SER A 45 -11.10 -49.82 -7.92
C SER A 45 -11.44 -49.17 -6.57
N LYS A 46 -10.42 -48.70 -5.83
CA LYS A 46 -10.60 -48.08 -4.52
C LYS A 46 -9.54 -47.00 -4.32
N PHE A 47 -9.92 -45.87 -3.75
CA PHE A 47 -9.04 -44.81 -3.37
C PHE A 47 -9.08 -44.58 -1.86
N VAL A 48 -7.91 -44.37 -1.23
CA VAL A 48 -7.74 -43.96 0.17
C VAL A 48 -7.04 -42.61 0.16
N PRO A 49 -7.69 -41.56 0.68
CA PRO A 49 -7.12 -40.21 0.75
C PRO A 49 -5.81 -40.16 1.51
N PHE A 50 -5.09 -39.06 1.35
CA PHE A 50 -3.86 -38.78 2.10
C PHE A 50 -4.14 -38.76 3.62
N ASP A 51 -3.35 -39.54 4.33
CA ASP A 51 -3.33 -39.56 5.79
C ASP A 51 -2.05 -38.97 6.33
N SER A 52 -2.17 -37.98 7.19
CA SER A 52 -1.04 -37.27 7.80
C SER A 52 -0.17 -38.16 8.72
N ALA A 53 -0.75 -39.23 9.29
CA ALA A 53 -0.01 -40.18 10.15
C ALA A 53 0.89 -41.07 9.32
N THR A 54 0.42 -41.61 8.19
CA THR A 54 1.19 -42.45 7.29
C THR A 54 1.95 -41.66 6.24
N LYS A 55 1.60 -40.37 6.03
CA LYS A 55 2.12 -39.45 5.01
C LYS A 55 2.01 -39.97 3.58
N MET A 56 0.96 -40.73 3.30
CA MET A 56 0.70 -41.35 2.02
C MET A 56 -0.77 -41.34 1.65
N SER A 57 -1.06 -41.41 0.36
CA SER A 57 -2.36 -41.79 -0.23
C SER A 57 -2.20 -43.10 -0.97
N GLU A 58 -3.29 -43.82 -1.15
CA GLU A 58 -3.29 -45.17 -1.75
C GLU A 58 -4.41 -45.31 -2.75
N ALA A 59 -4.11 -46.00 -3.83
CA ALA A 59 -5.11 -46.53 -4.78
C ALA A 59 -4.97 -48.03 -4.94
N THR A 60 -6.08 -48.72 -4.94
CA THR A 60 -6.17 -50.11 -5.43
C THR A 60 -6.71 -50.09 -6.85
N ALA A 61 -6.03 -50.71 -7.78
CA ALA A 61 -6.39 -50.71 -9.19
C ALA A 61 -6.23 -52.10 -9.79
N VAL A 62 -6.86 -52.35 -10.94
CA VAL A 62 -6.75 -53.57 -11.69
C VAL A 62 -5.93 -53.30 -12.95
N ASP A 63 -4.83 -54.02 -13.13
CA ASP A 63 -3.98 -53.85 -14.31
C ASP A 63 -4.67 -54.41 -15.60
N PRO A 64 -4.16 -54.13 -16.79
CA PRO A 64 -4.74 -54.67 -18.03
C PRO A 64 -4.73 -56.21 -18.12
N GLY A 65 -3.89 -56.87 -17.34
CA GLY A 65 -3.82 -58.33 -17.22
C GLY A 65 -4.84 -58.93 -16.22
N GLY A 66 -5.64 -58.08 -15.55
CA GLY A 66 -6.64 -58.49 -14.56
C GLY A 66 -6.09 -58.69 -13.14
N ALA A 67 -4.81 -58.42 -12.87
CA ALA A 67 -4.23 -58.52 -11.53
C ALA A 67 -4.51 -57.26 -10.70
N THR A 68 -4.78 -57.48 -9.41
CA THR A 68 -4.95 -56.34 -8.47
C THR A 68 -3.59 -55.76 -8.07
N VAL A 69 -3.40 -54.50 -8.29
CA VAL A 69 -2.19 -53.75 -7.95
C VAL A 69 -2.52 -52.64 -6.97
N ARG A 70 -1.57 -52.39 -6.10
CA ARG A 70 -1.62 -51.26 -5.14
C ARG A 70 -0.70 -50.16 -5.65
N VAL A 71 -1.17 -48.90 -5.62
CA VAL A 71 -0.40 -47.72 -5.96
C VAL A 71 -0.34 -46.87 -4.74
N LEU A 72 0.87 -46.44 -4.32
CA LEU A 72 1.13 -45.56 -3.23
C LEU A 72 1.73 -44.25 -3.74
N LYS A 73 1.29 -43.12 -3.19
CA LYS A 73 1.89 -41.82 -3.42
C LYS A 73 2.06 -41.12 -2.08
N GLY A 74 3.23 -40.59 -1.79
CA GLY A 74 3.46 -39.92 -0.50
C GLY A 74 4.85 -39.36 -0.34
N ALA A 75 5.16 -38.94 0.91
CA ALA A 75 6.46 -38.46 1.26
C ALA A 75 7.55 -39.48 0.94
N PHE A 76 8.67 -39.06 0.36
CA PHE A 76 9.71 -39.96 -0.15
C PHE A 76 10.12 -40.98 0.91
N ALA A 77 10.48 -40.55 2.12
CA ALA A 77 10.90 -41.44 3.20
C ALA A 77 9.83 -42.47 3.60
N ALA A 78 8.55 -42.10 3.58
CA ALA A 78 7.46 -42.98 3.97
C ALA A 78 7.24 -44.11 2.92
N VAL A 79 7.25 -43.76 1.64
CA VAL A 79 7.10 -44.74 0.55
C VAL A 79 8.33 -45.64 0.44
N MET A 80 9.54 -45.09 0.68
CA MET A 80 10.78 -45.86 0.66
C MET A 80 10.83 -46.97 1.71
N GLY A 81 10.19 -46.77 2.87
CA GLY A 81 10.08 -47.80 3.90
C GLY A 81 9.26 -49.03 3.48
N LEU A 82 8.50 -48.95 2.38
CA LEU A 82 7.62 -49.99 1.88
C LEU A 82 8.09 -50.61 0.56
N THR A 83 9.18 -50.11 0.00
CA THR A 83 9.71 -50.48 -1.31
C THR A 83 11.14 -51.00 -1.23
N GLN A 84 11.60 -51.68 -2.28
CA GLN A 84 13.01 -51.95 -2.50
C GLN A 84 13.58 -50.91 -3.49
N PRO A 85 14.20 -49.84 -3.00
CA PRO A 85 14.61 -48.73 -3.87
C PRO A 85 15.89 -49.05 -4.62
N PRO A 86 16.08 -48.46 -5.82
CA PRO A 86 17.40 -48.38 -6.46
C PRO A 86 18.37 -47.58 -5.62
N PRO A 87 19.68 -47.92 -5.67
CA PRO A 87 20.69 -47.22 -4.85
C PRO A 87 20.71 -45.69 -5.02
N ASP A 88 20.39 -45.21 -6.20
CA ASP A 88 20.45 -43.79 -6.57
C ASP A 88 19.21 -42.96 -6.19
N ALA A 89 18.12 -43.63 -5.78
CA ALA A 89 16.86 -42.95 -5.52
C ALA A 89 16.95 -41.88 -4.44
N SER A 90 17.66 -42.17 -3.33
CA SER A 90 17.87 -41.21 -2.23
C SER A 90 18.75 -40.05 -2.65
N THR A 91 19.76 -40.29 -3.48
CA THR A 91 20.66 -39.25 -3.99
C THR A 91 19.89 -38.29 -4.88
N ILE A 92 19.04 -38.79 -5.78
CA ILE A 92 18.19 -38.00 -6.67
C ILE A 92 17.19 -37.19 -5.86
N ALA A 93 16.52 -37.81 -4.88
CA ALA A 93 15.57 -37.10 -4.02
C ALA A 93 16.24 -35.95 -3.27
N ASN A 94 17.39 -36.19 -2.63
CA ASN A 94 18.14 -35.17 -1.91
C ASN A 94 18.62 -34.03 -2.83
N GLN A 95 19.01 -34.32 -4.07
CA GLN A 95 19.38 -33.29 -5.05
C GLN A 95 18.18 -32.42 -5.45
N LEU A 96 17.01 -33.00 -5.64
CA LEU A 96 15.79 -32.29 -5.95
C LEU A 96 15.34 -31.43 -4.76
N GLU A 97 15.38 -31.97 -3.54
CA GLU A 97 15.07 -31.21 -2.32
C GLU A 97 16.05 -30.04 -2.11
N ALA A 98 17.33 -30.25 -2.39
CA ALA A 98 18.35 -29.18 -2.34
C ALA A 98 18.11 -28.07 -3.37
N GLN A 99 17.40 -28.36 -4.47
CA GLN A 99 16.95 -27.38 -5.46
C GLN A 99 15.61 -26.72 -5.10
N GLY A 100 15.04 -27.04 -3.94
CA GLY A 100 13.79 -26.43 -3.45
C GLY A 100 12.51 -27.13 -3.91
N PHE A 101 12.61 -28.31 -4.56
CA PHE A 101 11.45 -29.07 -4.92
C PHE A 101 10.88 -29.85 -3.72
N ARG A 102 9.57 -29.94 -3.66
CA ARG A 102 8.89 -30.90 -2.79
C ARG A 102 8.88 -32.26 -3.49
N VAL A 103 9.51 -33.26 -2.87
CA VAL A 103 9.69 -34.57 -3.47
C VAL A 103 8.64 -35.55 -2.95
N LEU A 104 7.90 -36.19 -3.89
CA LEU A 104 7.00 -37.27 -3.61
C LEU A 104 7.50 -38.54 -4.32
N ALA A 105 7.31 -39.69 -3.69
CA ALA A 105 7.56 -40.99 -4.29
C ALA A 105 6.24 -41.64 -4.70
N VAL A 106 6.29 -42.37 -5.81
CA VAL A 106 5.21 -43.20 -6.33
C VAL A 106 5.70 -44.64 -6.39
N ALA A 107 4.94 -45.55 -5.80
CA ALA A 107 5.24 -46.99 -5.82
C ALA A 107 4.03 -47.78 -6.29
N MET A 108 4.31 -48.92 -6.95
CA MET A 108 3.30 -49.82 -7.44
C MET A 108 3.72 -51.26 -7.22
N GLY A 109 2.76 -52.13 -6.97
CA GLY A 109 3.00 -53.57 -6.85
C GLY A 109 1.94 -54.31 -6.04
N PRO A 110 2.04 -55.63 -5.92
CA PRO A 110 1.21 -56.38 -4.99
C PRO A 110 1.59 -56.12 -3.55
N PRO A 111 0.70 -56.27 -2.54
CA PRO A 111 1.02 -56.13 -1.13
C PRO A 111 2.25 -56.99 -0.76
N GLY A 112 3.25 -56.34 -0.13
CA GLY A 112 4.51 -56.96 0.30
C GLY A 112 5.61 -57.05 -0.78
N ALA A 113 5.34 -56.66 -2.04
CA ALA A 113 6.36 -56.59 -3.10
C ALA A 113 6.24 -55.30 -3.93
N MET A 114 6.17 -54.16 -3.23
CA MET A 114 6.08 -52.84 -3.84
C MET A 114 7.39 -52.43 -4.50
N LYS A 115 7.32 -51.88 -5.69
CA LYS A 115 8.46 -51.30 -6.43
C LYS A 115 8.31 -49.80 -6.55
N LEU A 116 9.41 -49.10 -6.39
CA LEU A 116 9.43 -47.67 -6.66
C LEU A 116 9.25 -47.44 -8.17
N ALA A 117 8.15 -46.82 -8.54
CA ALA A 117 7.85 -46.48 -9.94
C ALA A 117 8.59 -45.17 -10.35
N GLY A 118 8.61 -44.18 -9.49
CA GLY A 118 9.28 -42.94 -9.77
C GLY A 118 9.20 -41.93 -8.65
N ILE A 119 9.81 -40.78 -8.91
CA ILE A 119 9.84 -39.62 -8.04
C ILE A 119 9.18 -38.48 -8.79
N ILE A 120 8.33 -37.72 -8.11
CA ILE A 120 7.70 -36.50 -8.61
C ILE A 120 8.28 -35.32 -7.84
N ALA A 121 8.83 -34.38 -8.58
CA ALA A 121 9.30 -33.09 -8.05
C ALA A 121 8.22 -32.03 -8.29
N LEU A 122 7.76 -31.40 -7.22
CA LEU A 122 6.77 -30.33 -7.25
C LEU A 122 7.44 -29.01 -6.88
N SER A 123 7.14 -27.97 -7.63
CA SER A 123 7.56 -26.61 -7.28
C SER A 123 6.34 -25.70 -7.25
N ASP A 124 6.38 -24.73 -6.36
CA ASP A 124 5.45 -23.61 -6.33
C ASP A 124 6.24 -22.34 -6.65
N PRO A 125 6.47 -22.05 -7.94
CA PRO A 125 7.28 -20.91 -8.34
C PRO A 125 6.56 -19.61 -7.96
N PRO A 126 7.30 -18.60 -7.51
CA PRO A 126 6.71 -17.30 -7.27
C PRO A 126 6.11 -16.75 -8.58
N ARG A 127 5.11 -15.89 -8.46
CA ARG A 127 4.48 -15.22 -9.61
C ARG A 127 5.54 -14.42 -10.37
N THR A 128 5.43 -14.40 -11.68
CA THR A 128 6.38 -13.74 -12.59
C THR A 128 6.52 -12.23 -12.35
N ASP A 129 5.48 -11.58 -11.79
CA ASP A 129 5.46 -10.16 -11.48
C ASP A 129 6.02 -9.81 -10.08
N SER A 130 6.22 -10.80 -9.20
CA SER A 130 6.57 -10.56 -7.79
C SER A 130 7.90 -9.84 -7.62
N ALA A 131 8.93 -10.22 -8.34
CA ALA A 131 10.26 -9.59 -8.25
C ALA A 131 10.22 -8.11 -8.63
N ALA A 132 9.52 -7.77 -9.73
CA ALA A 132 9.36 -6.39 -10.18
C ALA A 132 8.60 -5.53 -9.16
N LEU A 133 7.53 -6.07 -8.57
CA LEU A 133 6.71 -5.37 -7.59
C LEU A 133 7.45 -5.18 -6.24
N ILE A 134 8.26 -6.13 -5.82
CA ILE A 134 9.14 -6.00 -4.64
C ILE A 134 10.20 -4.93 -4.87
N ALA A 135 10.81 -4.90 -6.07
CA ALA A 135 11.75 -3.84 -6.43
C ALA A 135 11.07 -2.46 -6.43
N GLU A 136 9.82 -2.37 -6.88
CA GLU A 136 9.03 -1.13 -6.85
C GLU A 136 8.71 -0.68 -5.42
N LEU A 137 8.34 -1.60 -4.51
CA LEU A 137 8.15 -1.29 -3.09
C LEU A 137 9.45 -0.78 -2.46
N ARG A 138 10.60 -1.39 -2.80
CA ARG A 138 11.92 -0.94 -2.36
C ARG A 138 12.25 0.47 -2.86
N ALA A 139 11.94 0.78 -4.12
CA ALA A 139 12.09 2.12 -4.70
C ALA A 139 11.20 3.16 -4.01
N LEU A 140 10.06 2.74 -3.48
CA LEU A 140 9.18 3.55 -2.63
C LEU A 140 9.68 3.62 -1.17
N GLY A 141 10.85 3.11 -0.81
CA GLY A 141 11.38 3.09 0.55
C GLY A 141 10.62 2.16 1.50
N VAL A 142 9.94 1.15 0.96
CA VAL A 142 9.31 0.08 1.74
C VAL A 142 10.22 -1.14 1.71
N ARG A 143 10.75 -1.53 2.85
CA ARG A 143 11.53 -2.76 2.98
C ARG A 143 10.58 -3.95 3.11
N THR A 144 10.82 -4.97 2.31
CA THR A 144 10.03 -6.20 2.31
C THR A 144 10.85 -7.33 2.94
N VAL A 145 10.23 -8.10 3.82
CA VAL A 145 10.78 -9.34 4.38
C VAL A 145 9.82 -10.48 4.14
N MET A 146 10.34 -11.69 3.94
CA MET A 146 9.53 -12.88 3.78
C MET A 146 9.35 -13.58 5.11
N VAL A 147 8.11 -13.96 5.43
CA VAL A 147 7.77 -14.73 6.64
C VAL A 147 7.00 -15.97 6.21
N THR A 148 7.54 -17.15 6.46
CA THR A 148 6.95 -18.43 6.01
C THR A 148 7.11 -19.53 7.05
N GLY A 149 6.19 -20.50 7.01
CA GLY A 149 6.32 -21.75 7.76
C GLY A 149 7.24 -22.78 7.09
N ASP A 150 7.69 -22.53 5.86
CA ASP A 150 8.56 -23.43 5.09
C ASP A 150 9.95 -23.56 5.72
N ALA A 151 10.66 -24.61 5.30
CA ALA A 151 12.04 -24.83 5.71
C ALA A 151 12.97 -23.71 5.20
N PRO A 152 14.04 -23.35 5.96
CA PRO A 152 14.93 -22.26 5.61
C PRO A 152 15.54 -22.35 4.20
N ALA A 153 15.87 -23.56 3.74
CA ALA A 153 16.45 -23.77 2.42
C ALA A 153 15.46 -23.40 1.28
N THR A 154 14.22 -23.86 1.38
CA THR A 154 13.15 -23.56 0.42
C THR A 154 12.81 -22.06 0.43
N ALA A 155 12.67 -21.47 1.63
CA ALA A 155 12.39 -20.06 1.80
C ALA A 155 13.49 -19.16 1.20
N ALA A 156 14.76 -19.53 1.36
CA ALA A 156 15.90 -18.81 0.77
C ALA A 156 15.86 -18.80 -0.76
N ILE A 157 15.53 -19.96 -1.38
CA ILE A 157 15.43 -20.09 -2.84
C ILE A 157 14.31 -19.17 -3.38
N VAL A 158 13.13 -19.22 -2.75
CA VAL A 158 11.99 -18.38 -3.15
C VAL A 158 12.32 -16.90 -2.96
N ALA A 159 12.92 -16.53 -1.83
CA ALA A 159 13.31 -15.15 -1.54
C ALA A 159 14.31 -14.61 -2.58
N HIS A 160 15.32 -15.40 -2.94
CA HIS A 160 16.28 -15.01 -3.99
C HIS A 160 15.59 -14.84 -5.35
N ALA A 161 14.68 -15.74 -5.71
CA ALA A 161 13.92 -15.66 -6.96
C ALA A 161 13.07 -14.38 -7.09
N VAL A 162 12.63 -13.79 -5.96
CA VAL A 162 11.86 -12.55 -5.94
C VAL A 162 12.72 -11.31 -5.58
N GLY A 163 14.04 -11.44 -5.52
CA GLY A 163 14.97 -10.34 -5.25
C GLY A 163 15.01 -9.88 -3.79
N LEU A 164 14.69 -10.75 -2.86
CA LEU A 164 14.87 -10.55 -1.42
C LEU A 164 16.21 -11.16 -0.99
N ASP A 165 17.29 -10.44 -1.28
CA ASP A 165 18.64 -10.85 -0.91
C ASP A 165 18.95 -10.44 0.52
N GLY A 166 19.46 -11.38 1.33
CA GLY A 166 19.87 -11.15 2.70
C GLY A 166 19.92 -12.44 3.54
N ALA A 167 20.22 -12.28 4.82
CA ALA A 167 20.31 -13.41 5.74
C ALA A 167 18.93 -14.04 6.00
N VAL A 168 18.93 -15.35 6.24
CA VAL A 168 17.78 -16.08 6.78
C VAL A 168 17.92 -16.10 8.30
N CYS A 169 16.86 -15.70 8.99
CA CYS A 169 16.83 -15.77 10.45
C CYS A 169 16.95 -17.23 10.92
N PRO A 170 17.84 -17.54 11.88
CA PRO A 170 17.92 -18.88 12.45
C PRO A 170 16.56 -19.33 13.00
N SER A 171 16.24 -20.61 12.79
CA SER A 171 15.00 -21.20 13.31
C SER A 171 14.98 -21.15 14.84
N GLY A 172 13.85 -20.70 15.42
CA GLY A 172 13.69 -20.61 16.88
C GLY A 172 12.99 -19.35 17.33
N GLN A 173 13.40 -18.80 18.47
CA GLN A 173 12.82 -17.57 18.99
C GLN A 173 13.21 -16.35 18.14
N ILE A 174 12.21 -15.55 17.81
CA ILE A 174 12.42 -14.26 17.15
C ILE A 174 13.20 -13.36 18.13
N PRO A 175 14.34 -12.76 17.71
CA PRO A 175 15.12 -11.89 18.60
C PRO A 175 14.29 -10.70 19.09
N ASP A 176 14.46 -10.32 20.37
CA ASP A 176 13.93 -9.06 20.88
C ASP A 176 14.65 -7.89 20.18
N GLY A 177 13.88 -6.98 19.57
CA GLY A 177 14.46 -5.82 18.87
C GLY A 177 15.09 -6.13 17.53
N VAL A 178 14.42 -6.89 16.68
CA VAL A 178 14.83 -7.20 15.31
C VAL A 178 14.58 -6.00 14.37
N HIS A 179 15.52 -5.75 13.46
CA HIS A 179 15.36 -4.74 12.41
C HIS A 179 15.17 -5.41 11.03
N PRO A 180 14.44 -4.78 10.10
CA PRO A 180 14.24 -5.35 8.75
C PRO A 180 15.54 -5.48 7.95
N GLU A 181 16.61 -4.82 8.39
CA GLU A 181 17.94 -4.92 7.80
C GLU A 181 18.70 -6.20 8.20
N ASP A 182 18.34 -6.80 9.33
CA ASP A 182 19.05 -7.95 9.89
C ASP A 182 18.80 -9.21 9.06
N PHE A 183 17.57 -9.42 8.64
CA PHE A 183 17.15 -10.62 7.91
C PHE A 183 16.20 -10.30 6.76
N ALA A 184 16.39 -10.97 5.62
CA ALA A 184 15.44 -10.91 4.50
C ALA A 184 14.33 -11.96 4.63
N VAL A 185 14.60 -13.05 5.36
CA VAL A 185 13.71 -14.21 5.47
C VAL A 185 13.60 -14.65 6.92
N PHE A 186 12.37 -14.88 7.37
CA PHE A 186 12.01 -15.56 8.61
C PHE A 186 11.31 -16.86 8.23
N ALA A 187 12.02 -17.98 8.34
CA ALA A 187 11.58 -19.32 7.93
C ALA A 187 11.21 -20.19 9.12
N GLY A 188 10.33 -21.17 8.90
CA GLY A 188 9.88 -22.07 9.97
C GLY A 188 9.05 -21.36 11.05
N VAL A 189 8.44 -20.22 10.72
CA VAL A 189 7.70 -19.39 11.68
C VAL A 189 6.29 -19.95 11.87
N LEU A 190 5.97 -20.32 13.10
CA LEU A 190 4.62 -20.73 13.50
C LEU A 190 3.65 -19.53 13.49
N PRO A 191 2.32 -19.75 13.46
CA PRO A 191 1.33 -18.67 13.45
C PRO A 191 1.52 -17.61 14.55
N GLU A 192 1.82 -18.04 15.76
CA GLU A 192 2.10 -17.16 16.91
C GLU A 192 3.36 -16.31 16.68
N GLY A 193 4.41 -16.91 16.09
CA GLY A 193 5.64 -16.22 15.74
C GLY A 193 5.45 -15.11 14.71
N LYS A 194 4.48 -15.21 13.80
CA LYS A 194 4.15 -14.11 12.86
C LYS A 194 3.65 -12.87 13.60
N TYR A 195 2.81 -13.06 14.62
CA TYR A 195 2.33 -11.98 15.48
C TYR A 195 3.47 -11.35 16.29
N ASP A 196 4.33 -12.18 16.89
CA ASP A 196 5.46 -11.70 17.68
C ASP A 196 6.48 -10.95 16.83
N LEU A 197 6.71 -11.39 15.59
CA LEU A 197 7.58 -10.68 14.63
C LEU A 197 7.05 -9.27 14.30
N VAL A 198 5.75 -9.13 14.06
CA VAL A 198 5.14 -7.82 13.85
C VAL A 198 5.36 -6.92 15.08
N LYS A 199 5.18 -7.45 16.29
CA LYS A 199 5.45 -6.70 17.52
C LYS A 199 6.92 -6.34 17.69
N ALA A 200 7.85 -7.24 17.34
CA ALA A 200 9.28 -6.99 17.44
C ALA A 200 9.69 -5.81 16.53
N PHE A 201 9.22 -5.78 15.27
CA PHE A 201 9.44 -4.64 14.39
C PHE A 201 8.80 -3.35 14.92
N GLN A 202 7.59 -3.41 15.48
CA GLN A 202 6.93 -2.26 16.07
C GLN A 202 7.69 -1.71 17.29
N LYS A 203 8.22 -2.58 18.15
CA LYS A 203 9.08 -2.20 19.30
C LYS A 203 10.36 -1.50 18.85
N SER A 204 10.91 -1.90 17.70
CA SER A 204 12.06 -1.26 17.06
C SER A 204 11.72 0.05 16.33
N GLY A 205 10.46 0.54 16.46
CA GLY A 205 10.03 1.84 15.90
C GLY A 205 9.59 1.81 14.44
N HIS A 206 9.39 0.64 13.84
CA HIS A 206 8.95 0.51 12.46
C HIS A 206 7.42 0.55 12.34
N ILE A 207 6.94 1.10 11.22
CA ILE A 207 5.56 0.98 10.78
C ILE A 207 5.44 -0.28 9.93
N VAL A 208 4.65 -1.24 10.39
CA VAL A 208 4.61 -2.58 9.81
C VAL A 208 3.35 -2.78 8.98
N GLY A 209 3.53 -3.18 7.72
CA GLY A 209 2.49 -3.77 6.89
C GLY A 209 2.61 -5.30 6.92
N MET A 210 1.53 -6.01 7.19
CA MET A 210 1.46 -7.47 7.13
C MET A 210 0.55 -7.91 6.00
N CYS A 211 1.04 -8.78 5.12
CA CYS A 211 0.25 -9.40 4.07
C CYS A 211 0.10 -10.89 4.36
N GLY A 212 -1.13 -11.43 4.25
CA GLY A 212 -1.41 -12.82 4.51
C GLY A 212 -2.69 -13.31 3.85
N ASP A 213 -2.87 -14.64 3.80
CA ASP A 213 -4.00 -15.30 3.16
C ASP A 213 -4.75 -16.27 4.09
N GLY A 214 -4.09 -16.79 5.11
CA GLY A 214 -4.63 -17.81 5.99
C GLY A 214 -5.31 -17.28 7.25
N ALA A 215 -6.16 -18.11 7.85
CA ALA A 215 -6.69 -17.84 9.18
C ALA A 215 -5.59 -17.71 10.25
N ASN A 216 -4.47 -18.37 10.04
CA ASN A 216 -3.27 -18.32 10.89
C ASN A 216 -2.59 -16.96 10.89
N ASP A 217 -2.81 -16.14 9.86
CA ASP A 217 -2.24 -14.80 9.72
C ASP A 217 -3.10 -13.72 10.42
N ALA A 218 -4.35 -14.03 10.77
CA ALA A 218 -5.30 -13.07 11.30
C ALA A 218 -4.80 -12.28 12.53
N PRO A 219 -4.13 -12.88 13.54
CA PRO A 219 -3.57 -12.13 14.65
C PRO A 219 -2.48 -11.14 14.21
N ALA A 220 -1.60 -11.54 13.29
CA ALA A 220 -0.53 -10.70 12.77
C ALA A 220 -1.07 -9.56 11.86
N LEU A 221 -2.09 -9.87 11.03
CA LEU A 221 -2.80 -8.88 10.21
C LEU A 221 -3.46 -7.80 11.08
N ARG A 222 -4.08 -8.20 12.19
CA ARG A 222 -4.72 -7.27 13.12
C ARG A 222 -3.73 -6.44 13.94
N GLN A 223 -2.58 -7.01 14.27
CA GLN A 223 -1.51 -6.34 15.03
C GLN A 223 -0.79 -5.29 14.18
N ALA A 224 -0.59 -5.52 12.89
CA ALA A 224 0.12 -4.61 11.99
C ALA A 224 -0.63 -3.27 11.85
N GLN A 225 0.09 -2.16 11.65
CA GLN A 225 -0.55 -0.88 11.34
C GLN A 225 -1.31 -0.94 10.01
N MET A 226 -0.88 -1.80 9.09
CA MET A 226 -1.56 -2.05 7.83
C MET A 226 -1.65 -3.56 7.57
N GLY A 227 -2.76 -4.19 7.99
CA GLY A 227 -3.08 -5.58 7.63
C GLY A 227 -3.66 -5.64 6.22
N ILE A 228 -3.14 -6.51 5.38
CA ILE A 228 -3.54 -6.68 3.98
C ILE A 228 -3.89 -8.14 3.73
N ALA A 229 -5.13 -8.43 3.39
CA ALA A 229 -5.54 -9.76 2.94
C ALA A 229 -5.47 -9.83 1.41
N VAL A 230 -4.87 -10.90 0.88
CA VAL A 230 -4.84 -11.13 -0.57
C VAL A 230 -6.23 -11.52 -1.09
N SER A 231 -6.44 -11.47 -2.41
CA SER A 231 -7.75 -11.73 -3.03
C SER A 231 -8.30 -13.14 -2.74
N THR A 232 -7.41 -14.12 -2.61
CA THR A 232 -7.72 -15.53 -2.33
C THR A 232 -7.75 -15.85 -0.83
N ALA A 233 -7.56 -14.85 0.03
CA ALA A 233 -7.50 -15.05 1.48
C ALA A 233 -8.82 -15.61 2.04
N THR A 234 -8.70 -16.34 3.16
CA THR A 234 -9.85 -16.81 3.92
C THR A 234 -10.68 -15.66 4.47
N ASP A 235 -11.96 -15.90 4.76
CA ASP A 235 -12.84 -14.86 5.32
C ASP A 235 -12.35 -14.38 6.69
N VAL A 236 -11.69 -15.25 7.48
CA VAL A 236 -11.06 -14.89 8.74
C VAL A 236 -9.94 -13.86 8.53
N ALA A 237 -9.04 -14.11 7.56
CA ALA A 237 -7.97 -13.18 7.23
C ALA A 237 -8.53 -11.85 6.69
N LYS A 238 -9.54 -11.90 5.80
CA LYS A 238 -10.21 -10.69 5.27
C LYS A 238 -10.86 -9.86 6.36
N SER A 239 -11.48 -10.51 7.36
CA SER A 239 -12.12 -9.83 8.50
C SER A 239 -11.11 -9.18 9.45
N ALA A 240 -9.89 -9.72 9.51
CA ALA A 240 -8.81 -9.19 10.36
C ALA A 240 -8.01 -8.06 9.70
N ALA A 241 -8.04 -7.97 8.36
CA ALA A 241 -7.26 -7.02 7.58
C ALA A 241 -7.98 -5.66 7.43
N GLY A 242 -7.20 -4.58 7.41
CA GLY A 242 -7.69 -3.24 7.07
C GLY A 242 -7.84 -3.01 5.57
N ILE A 243 -7.15 -3.79 4.74
CA ILE A 243 -7.19 -3.73 3.28
C ILE A 243 -7.42 -5.14 2.73
N VAL A 244 -8.36 -5.29 1.82
CA VAL A 244 -8.61 -6.55 1.10
C VAL A 244 -8.33 -6.31 -0.38
N LEU A 245 -7.37 -7.06 -0.94
CA LEU A 245 -7.03 -6.96 -2.35
C LEU A 245 -8.09 -7.68 -3.19
N THR A 246 -8.50 -7.06 -4.29
CA THR A 246 -9.49 -7.64 -5.23
C THR A 246 -8.83 -8.36 -6.40
N LYS A 247 -7.55 -8.06 -6.66
CA LYS A 247 -6.75 -8.70 -7.71
C LYS A 247 -5.64 -9.54 -7.10
N PRO A 248 -5.27 -10.67 -7.72
CA PRO A 248 -4.16 -11.49 -7.25
C PRO A 248 -2.81 -10.76 -7.42
N GLY A 249 -1.83 -11.15 -6.58
CA GLY A 249 -0.48 -10.61 -6.60
C GLY A 249 -0.28 -9.36 -5.75
N LEU A 250 0.93 -8.77 -5.81
CA LEU A 250 1.38 -7.65 -4.98
C LEU A 250 1.03 -6.27 -5.56
N SER A 251 0.50 -6.18 -6.78
CA SER A 251 0.19 -4.90 -7.46
C SER A 251 -0.76 -4.02 -6.66
N GLY A 252 -1.73 -4.63 -5.97
CA GLY A 252 -2.65 -3.92 -5.08
C GLY A 252 -1.95 -3.30 -3.87
N ILE A 253 -0.87 -3.91 -3.36
CA ILE A 253 -0.06 -3.37 -2.26
C ILE A 253 0.67 -2.11 -2.71
N VAL A 254 1.34 -2.17 -3.87
CA VAL A 254 2.03 -1.03 -4.46
C VAL A 254 1.07 0.13 -4.70
N ALA A 255 -0.10 -0.16 -5.27
CA ALA A 255 -1.15 0.83 -5.49
C ALA A 255 -1.63 1.46 -4.16
N SER A 256 -1.84 0.65 -3.11
CA SER A 256 -2.25 1.13 -1.79
C SER A 256 -1.20 2.05 -1.15
N VAL A 257 0.08 1.71 -1.27
CA VAL A 257 1.17 2.56 -0.78
C VAL A 257 1.20 3.90 -1.52
N ARG A 258 1.07 3.89 -2.85
CA ARG A 258 1.05 5.11 -3.67
C ARG A 258 -0.15 6.00 -3.33
N GLU A 259 -1.35 5.41 -3.24
CA GLU A 259 -2.58 6.15 -2.92
C GLU A 259 -2.56 6.70 -1.49
N GLY A 260 -2.05 5.92 -0.54
CA GLY A 260 -1.87 6.39 0.84
C GLY A 260 -0.95 7.59 0.92
N ARG A 261 0.15 7.61 0.17
CA ARG A 261 1.07 8.76 0.11
C ARG A 261 0.46 9.98 -0.55
N LEU A 262 -0.30 9.77 -1.61
CA LEU A 262 -1.03 10.83 -2.30
C LEU A 262 -2.08 11.46 -1.38
N THR A 263 -2.85 10.63 -0.68
CA THR A 263 -3.83 11.06 0.33
C THR A 263 -3.15 11.84 1.46
N PHE A 264 -2.00 11.35 1.95
CA PHE A 264 -1.23 12.07 2.97
C PHE A 264 -0.81 13.48 2.50
N GLN A 265 -0.35 13.62 1.26
CA GLN A 265 0.02 14.94 0.71
C GLN A 265 -1.18 15.89 0.63
N ARG A 266 -2.36 15.39 0.27
CA ARG A 266 -3.60 16.18 0.25
C ARG A 266 -3.98 16.65 1.65
N ILE A 267 -3.95 15.76 2.65
CA ILE A 267 -4.23 16.10 4.05
C ILE A 267 -3.21 17.11 4.59
N LEU A 268 -1.92 16.93 4.27
CA LEU A 268 -0.87 17.83 4.67
C LEU A 268 -1.09 19.25 4.11
N THR A 269 -1.51 19.35 2.85
CA THR A 269 -1.86 20.64 2.21
C THR A 269 -3.07 21.27 2.87
N TYR A 270 -4.12 20.50 3.15
CA TYR A 270 -5.29 20.97 3.86
C TYR A 270 -4.93 21.52 5.27
N ALA A 271 -4.13 20.77 6.03
CA ALA A 271 -3.69 21.17 7.36
C ALA A 271 -2.83 22.45 7.32
N LEU A 272 -1.91 22.57 6.36
CA LEU A 272 -1.09 23.75 6.16
C LEU A 272 -1.97 24.98 5.85
N ASN A 273 -2.92 24.85 4.94
CA ASN A 273 -3.87 25.91 4.61
C ASN A 273 -4.76 26.29 5.80
N SER A 274 -5.18 25.32 6.60
CA SER A 274 -5.99 25.60 7.80
C SER A 274 -5.22 26.47 8.82
N VAL A 275 -3.96 26.14 9.08
CA VAL A 275 -3.10 26.95 9.97
C VAL A 275 -2.89 28.34 9.37
N THR A 276 -2.55 28.44 8.09
CA THR A 276 -2.35 29.71 7.37
C THR A 276 -3.57 30.62 7.50
N LYS A 277 -4.75 30.12 7.13
CA LYS A 277 -6.02 30.88 7.18
C LYS A 277 -6.37 31.36 8.58
N LYS A 278 -6.22 30.52 9.61
CA LYS A 278 -6.51 30.92 10.99
C LYS A 278 -5.52 31.96 11.49
N THR A 279 -4.25 31.82 11.16
CA THR A 279 -3.22 32.84 11.52
C THR A 279 -3.56 34.19 10.91
N VAL A 280 -3.85 34.26 9.63
CA VAL A 280 -4.19 35.49 8.94
C VAL A 280 -5.48 36.10 9.49
N GLN A 281 -6.56 35.32 9.63
CA GLN A 281 -7.84 35.83 10.11
C GLN A 281 -7.75 36.50 11.47
N VAL A 282 -7.11 35.84 12.42
CA VAL A 282 -6.99 36.38 13.79
C VAL A 282 -6.12 37.65 13.80
N LEU A 283 -4.95 37.60 13.20
CA LEU A 283 -4.03 38.74 13.22
C LEU A 283 -4.53 39.92 12.39
N PHE A 284 -5.22 39.66 11.27
CA PHE A 284 -5.77 40.75 10.44
C PHE A 284 -6.93 41.50 11.14
N LEU A 285 -7.79 40.78 11.88
CA LEU A 285 -8.81 41.42 12.72
C LEU A 285 -8.20 42.35 13.76
N VAL A 286 -7.16 41.90 14.45
CA VAL A 286 -6.47 42.71 15.47
C VAL A 286 -5.79 43.93 14.83
N MET A 287 -5.03 43.71 13.74
CA MET A 287 -4.33 44.79 13.05
C MET A 287 -5.28 45.80 12.43
N GLY A 288 -6.38 45.34 11.83
CA GLY A 288 -7.39 46.21 11.26
C GLY A 288 -8.09 47.06 12.31
N LEU A 289 -8.37 46.50 13.51
CA LEU A 289 -8.89 47.27 14.65
C LEU A 289 -7.90 48.32 15.12
N VAL A 290 -6.60 47.99 15.21
CA VAL A 290 -5.56 48.93 15.61
C VAL A 290 -5.38 50.06 14.61
N MET A 291 -5.47 49.77 13.30
CA MET A 291 -5.30 50.75 12.23
C MET A 291 -6.49 51.70 12.10
N THR A 292 -7.70 51.16 12.11
CA THR A 292 -8.92 51.93 11.77
C THR A 292 -9.76 52.35 13.01
N GLY A 293 -9.42 51.83 14.19
CA GLY A 293 -10.23 52.01 15.40
C GLY A 293 -11.59 51.27 15.38
N HIS A 294 -11.88 50.52 14.34
CA HIS A 294 -13.16 49.83 14.13
C HIS A 294 -12.96 48.37 13.71
N ALA A 295 -13.99 47.53 13.95
CA ALA A 295 -14.02 46.18 13.41
C ALA A 295 -14.14 46.22 11.89
N ILE A 296 -13.09 45.74 11.21
CA ILE A 296 -12.99 45.74 9.73
C ILE A 296 -13.74 44.58 9.05
N LEU A 297 -14.18 43.57 9.80
CA LEU A 297 -15.03 42.51 9.33
C LEU A 297 -16.24 42.38 10.22
N THR A 298 -17.43 42.38 9.61
CA THR A 298 -18.67 42.08 10.29
C THR A 298 -18.86 40.56 10.45
N PRO A 299 -19.67 40.09 11.40
CA PRO A 299 -19.99 38.65 11.51
C PRO A 299 -20.52 38.06 10.22
N LEU A 300 -21.33 38.81 9.44
CA LEU A 300 -21.85 38.36 8.15
C LEU A 300 -20.73 38.15 7.12
N LEU A 301 -19.79 39.08 7.01
CA LEU A 301 -18.64 38.96 6.12
C LEU A 301 -17.76 37.77 6.51
N MET A 302 -17.57 37.52 7.81
CA MET A 302 -16.83 36.34 8.28
C MET A 302 -17.51 35.03 7.91
N VAL A 303 -18.84 34.94 7.99
CA VAL A 303 -19.60 33.76 7.57
C VAL A 303 -19.44 33.53 6.06
N ILE A 304 -19.51 34.59 5.24
CA ILE A 304 -19.32 34.48 3.79
C ILE A 304 -17.89 33.98 3.48
N ILE A 305 -16.86 34.56 4.10
CA ILE A 305 -15.45 34.10 3.95
C ILE A 305 -15.30 32.63 4.34
N MET A 306 -15.98 32.21 5.41
CA MET A 306 -15.92 30.82 5.86
C MET A 306 -16.54 29.87 4.82
N LEU A 307 -17.75 30.18 4.37
CA LEU A 307 -18.47 29.33 3.40
C LEU A 307 -17.72 29.20 2.06
N THR A 308 -17.25 30.30 1.50
CA THR A 308 -16.51 30.29 0.23
C THR A 308 -15.15 29.60 0.40
N GLY A 309 -14.45 29.89 1.51
CA GLY A 309 -13.18 29.28 1.83
C GLY A 309 -13.24 27.79 2.12
N ASP A 310 -14.37 27.28 2.64
CA ASP A 310 -14.59 25.84 2.87
C ASP A 310 -14.81 25.08 1.56
N LEU A 311 -15.54 25.65 0.60
CA LEU A 311 -15.68 25.07 -0.75
C LEU A 311 -14.32 24.91 -1.43
N LEU A 312 -13.46 25.92 -1.34
CA LEU A 312 -12.09 25.86 -1.83
C LEU A 312 -11.26 24.80 -1.07
N GLY A 313 -11.41 24.73 0.25
CA GLY A 313 -10.73 23.73 1.09
C GLY A 313 -11.11 22.30 0.74
N MET A 314 -12.38 22.03 0.50
CA MET A 314 -12.87 20.71 0.09
C MET A 314 -12.32 20.28 -1.27
N SER A 315 -12.14 21.21 -2.21
CA SER A 315 -11.60 20.91 -3.54
C SER A 315 -10.14 20.43 -3.50
N LEU A 316 -9.37 20.76 -2.45
CA LEU A 316 -8.01 20.24 -2.24
C LEU A 316 -7.96 18.74 -2.04
N ALA A 317 -9.04 18.11 -1.55
CA ALA A 317 -9.11 16.65 -1.39
C ALA A 317 -9.03 15.91 -2.74
N THR A 318 -9.36 16.58 -3.84
CA THR A 318 -9.32 16.04 -5.20
C THR A 318 -8.16 16.57 -6.03
N ASP A 319 -7.26 17.35 -5.42
CA ASP A 319 -6.17 17.99 -6.17
C ASP A 319 -5.12 16.99 -6.69
N ASN A 320 -4.51 17.37 -7.82
CA ASN A 320 -3.45 16.61 -8.48
C ASN A 320 -2.11 16.87 -7.74
N VAL A 321 -1.85 16.06 -6.72
CA VAL A 321 -0.59 16.11 -5.98
C VAL A 321 0.31 14.94 -6.38
N ARG A 322 1.63 15.09 -6.21
CA ARG A 322 2.58 14.00 -6.42
C ARG A 322 2.74 13.21 -5.13
N PRO A 323 2.68 11.86 -5.18
CA PRO A 323 3.00 11.05 -4.02
C PRO A 323 4.46 11.26 -3.61
N SER A 324 4.73 11.26 -2.32
CA SER A 324 6.11 11.32 -1.81
C SER A 324 6.90 10.08 -2.24
N PRO A 325 8.16 10.20 -2.69
CA PRO A 325 8.99 9.05 -3.01
C PRO A 325 9.37 8.22 -1.78
N MET A 326 9.40 8.86 -0.60
CA MET A 326 9.77 8.22 0.67
C MET A 326 8.59 8.21 1.65
N PRO A 327 8.62 7.36 2.70
CA PRO A 327 7.60 7.35 3.74
C PRO A 327 7.42 8.71 4.39
N ASN A 328 6.17 9.09 4.59
CA ASN A 328 5.81 10.36 5.22
C ASN A 328 5.76 10.23 6.75
N ALA A 329 6.09 11.31 7.45
CA ALA A 329 5.93 11.41 8.89
C ALA A 329 5.18 12.70 9.27
N TRP A 330 4.30 12.62 10.28
CA TRP A 330 3.65 13.80 10.85
C TRP A 330 4.62 14.61 11.68
N ARG A 331 5.03 15.76 11.16
CA ARG A 331 5.88 16.72 11.86
C ARG A 331 5.07 17.97 12.21
N ILE A 332 4.15 17.83 13.18
CA ILE A 332 3.14 18.83 13.51
C ILE A 332 3.77 20.19 13.82
N GLY A 333 4.83 20.23 14.64
CA GLY A 333 5.51 21.50 14.98
C GLY A 333 6.07 22.22 13.75
N GLN A 334 6.70 21.48 12.84
CA GLN A 334 7.25 22.05 11.61
C GLN A 334 6.14 22.51 10.65
N LEU A 335 5.04 21.75 10.56
CA LEU A 335 3.86 22.12 9.78
C LEU A 335 3.22 23.40 10.30
N THR A 336 3.06 23.51 11.63
CA THR A 336 2.53 24.72 12.27
C THR A 336 3.42 25.93 12.00
N MET A 337 4.75 25.78 12.15
CA MET A 337 5.70 26.87 11.83
C MET A 337 5.60 27.32 10.36
N ALA A 338 5.48 26.37 9.43
CA ALA A 338 5.28 26.69 8.02
C ALA A 338 3.97 27.44 7.78
N GLY A 339 2.87 26.97 8.38
CA GLY A 339 1.56 27.62 8.27
C GLY A 339 1.53 29.02 8.86
N VAL A 340 2.18 29.22 10.00
CA VAL A 340 2.34 30.57 10.60
C VAL A 340 3.17 31.48 9.71
N PHE A 341 4.27 30.99 9.14
CA PHE A 341 5.08 31.78 8.19
C PHE A 341 4.26 32.20 6.97
N MET A 342 3.52 31.28 6.37
CA MET A 342 2.65 31.58 5.23
C MET A 342 1.53 32.56 5.62
N GLY A 343 0.92 32.38 6.81
CA GLY A 343 -0.11 33.27 7.33
C GLY A 343 0.40 34.69 7.62
N ILE A 344 1.60 34.82 8.19
CA ILE A 344 2.23 36.17 8.41
C ILE A 344 2.53 36.81 7.05
N SER A 345 2.99 36.06 6.07
CA SER A 345 3.24 36.60 4.72
C SER A 345 1.97 37.12 4.05
N GLU A 346 0.85 36.39 4.18
CA GLU A 346 -0.45 36.83 3.70
C GLU A 346 -0.98 38.01 4.47
N LEU A 347 -0.77 38.04 5.79
CA LEU A 347 -1.12 39.20 6.65
C LEU A 347 -0.43 40.48 6.17
N VAL A 348 0.86 40.43 5.85
CA VAL A 348 1.61 41.58 5.32
C VAL A 348 0.97 42.12 4.04
N PHE A 349 0.59 41.22 3.13
CA PHE A 349 -0.14 41.57 1.90
C PHE A 349 -1.48 42.24 2.23
N CYS A 350 -2.29 41.62 3.10
CA CYS A 350 -3.61 42.14 3.49
C CYS A 350 -3.50 43.53 4.16
N ILE A 351 -2.52 43.72 5.05
CA ILE A 351 -2.29 45.01 5.72
C ILE A 351 -1.82 46.08 4.71
N ALA A 352 -0.94 45.74 3.77
CA ALA A 352 -0.46 46.67 2.76
C ALA A 352 -1.63 47.20 1.89
N VAL A 353 -2.50 46.31 1.45
CA VAL A 353 -3.68 46.69 0.66
C VAL A 353 -4.63 47.56 1.51
N LEU A 354 -4.91 47.17 2.74
CA LEU A 354 -5.79 47.92 3.63
C LEU A 354 -5.20 49.33 3.92
N ALA A 355 -3.90 49.45 4.17
CA ALA A 355 -3.20 50.73 4.38
C ALA A 355 -3.27 51.65 3.14
N ILE A 356 -3.11 51.08 1.94
CA ILE A 356 -3.29 51.83 0.69
C ILE A 356 -4.73 52.35 0.59
N ALA A 357 -5.70 51.53 0.89
CA ALA A 357 -7.12 51.91 0.84
C ALA A 357 -7.50 53.00 1.82
N GLU A 358 -6.95 52.95 3.04
CA GLU A 358 -7.21 53.94 4.10
C GLU A 358 -6.42 55.23 3.88
N PHE A 359 -5.09 55.14 3.76
CA PHE A 359 -4.23 56.32 3.79
C PHE A 359 -3.99 56.98 2.44
N ARG A 360 -4.13 56.23 1.31
CA ARG A 360 -3.92 56.78 -0.04
C ARG A 360 -5.23 57.03 -0.79
N LEU A 361 -6.21 56.15 -0.63
CA LEU A 361 -7.50 56.30 -1.32
C LEU A 361 -8.57 57.00 -0.44
N GLY A 362 -8.34 57.12 0.87
CA GLY A 362 -9.23 57.79 1.80
C GLY A 362 -10.61 57.13 1.92
N PHE A 363 -10.70 55.82 1.82
CA PHE A 363 -11.97 55.13 1.90
C PHE A 363 -12.55 55.17 3.32
N GLY A 364 -13.87 55.41 3.42
CA GLY A 364 -14.61 55.32 4.68
C GLY A 364 -14.70 53.88 5.19
N ILE A 365 -15.04 53.73 6.48
CA ILE A 365 -15.03 52.44 7.17
C ILE A 365 -15.86 51.35 6.49
N GLU A 366 -17.02 51.68 5.93
CA GLU A 366 -17.88 50.70 5.23
C GLU A 366 -17.21 50.16 3.97
N THR A 367 -16.51 51.03 3.21
CA THR A 367 -15.74 50.63 2.03
C THR A 367 -14.49 49.82 2.43
N LEU A 368 -13.80 50.22 3.54
CA LEU A 368 -12.69 49.45 4.06
C LEU A 368 -13.06 48.05 4.50
N ARG A 369 -14.27 47.82 5.02
CA ARG A 369 -14.80 46.49 5.33
C ARG A 369 -14.92 45.63 4.06
N THR A 370 -15.38 46.22 2.97
CA THR A 370 -15.45 45.50 1.68
C THR A 370 -14.04 45.19 1.12
N VAL A 371 -13.11 46.14 1.23
CA VAL A 371 -11.70 45.90 0.87
C VAL A 371 -11.11 44.80 1.72
N ALA A 372 -11.34 44.78 3.03
CA ALA A 372 -10.88 43.75 3.95
C ALA A 372 -11.45 42.35 3.57
N PHE A 373 -12.72 42.29 3.19
CA PHE A 373 -13.35 41.08 2.69
C PHE A 373 -12.65 40.56 1.42
N VAL A 374 -12.52 41.40 0.39
CA VAL A 374 -11.94 41.02 -0.92
C VAL A 374 -10.48 40.61 -0.78
N VAL A 375 -9.67 41.36 0.02
CA VAL A 375 -8.25 41.07 0.17
C VAL A 375 -8.00 39.75 0.90
N ILE A 376 -8.83 39.37 1.88
CA ILE A 376 -8.72 38.06 2.55
C ILE A 376 -9.10 36.95 1.58
N VAL A 377 -10.19 37.08 0.83
CA VAL A 377 -10.62 36.04 -0.11
C VAL A 377 -9.55 35.83 -1.18
N PHE A 378 -9.03 36.88 -1.78
CA PHE A 378 -8.01 36.77 -2.83
C PHE A 378 -6.63 36.36 -2.28
N GLY A 379 -6.27 36.79 -1.07
CA GLY A 379 -5.09 36.34 -0.36
C GLY A 379 -5.13 34.86 -0.03
N ASN A 380 -6.26 34.37 0.47
CA ASN A 380 -6.49 32.94 0.71
C ASN A 380 -6.39 32.10 -0.57
N GLN A 381 -6.84 32.63 -1.72
CA GLN A 381 -6.64 31.96 -3.01
C GLN A 381 -5.16 31.87 -3.36
N ALA A 382 -4.43 32.98 -3.25
CA ALA A 382 -2.99 33.04 -3.52
C ALA A 382 -2.21 32.05 -2.66
N THR A 383 -2.47 32.02 -1.35
CA THR A 383 -1.80 31.09 -0.42
C THR A 383 -2.23 29.63 -0.62
N THR A 384 -3.47 29.37 -0.96
CA THR A 384 -3.96 28.01 -1.28
C THR A 384 -3.20 27.44 -2.47
N TYR A 385 -3.09 28.18 -3.56
CA TYR A 385 -2.33 27.75 -4.74
C TYR A 385 -0.84 27.62 -4.45
N THR A 386 -0.27 28.50 -3.63
CA THR A 386 1.13 28.42 -3.22
C THR A 386 1.38 27.21 -2.31
N ASN A 387 0.49 26.92 -1.37
CA ASN A 387 0.63 25.81 -0.41
C ASN A 387 0.40 24.43 -1.00
N ARG A 388 -0.35 24.29 -2.11
CA ARG A 388 -0.68 23.00 -2.72
C ARG A 388 0.56 22.28 -3.26
N GLU A 389 1.55 23.01 -3.71
CA GLU A 389 2.78 22.46 -4.28
C GLU A 389 3.97 22.71 -3.35
N ARG A 390 4.79 21.68 -3.08
CA ARG A 390 5.98 21.83 -2.23
C ARG A 390 7.16 22.43 -2.98
N HIS A 391 7.20 22.23 -4.28
CA HIS A 391 8.16 22.82 -5.19
C HIS A 391 7.64 24.18 -5.69
N ARG A 392 8.06 24.59 -6.88
CA ARG A 392 7.56 25.81 -7.52
C ARG A 392 6.08 25.66 -7.88
N LEU A 393 5.33 26.75 -7.79
CA LEU A 393 3.90 26.84 -8.10
C LEU A 393 3.51 26.16 -9.43
N VAL A 394 4.37 26.32 -10.45
CA VAL A 394 4.13 25.79 -11.82
C VAL A 394 4.55 24.33 -12.00
N SER A 395 5.04 23.65 -10.96
CA SER A 395 5.56 22.29 -11.06
C SER A 395 4.48 21.24 -11.29
N SER A 396 3.23 21.52 -10.95
CA SER A 396 2.09 20.63 -11.18
C SER A 396 0.81 21.41 -11.53
N CYS A 397 -0.03 20.84 -12.40
CA CYS A 397 -1.31 21.43 -12.76
C CYS A 397 -2.35 21.15 -11.67
N PRO A 398 -3.12 22.18 -11.21
CA PRO A 398 -4.24 21.99 -10.30
C PRO A 398 -5.33 21.09 -10.90
N SER A 399 -6.11 20.45 -10.05
CA SER A 399 -7.28 19.68 -10.49
C SER A 399 -8.36 20.58 -11.09
N ARG A 400 -9.20 20.02 -11.97
CA ARG A 400 -10.34 20.76 -12.55
C ARG A 400 -11.31 21.26 -11.48
N TRP A 401 -11.47 20.49 -10.39
CA TRP A 401 -12.33 20.85 -9.27
C TRP A 401 -11.76 22.03 -8.48
N LEU A 402 -10.44 22.06 -8.25
CA LEU A 402 -9.80 23.18 -7.58
C LEU A 402 -9.88 24.46 -8.42
N ILE A 403 -9.66 24.38 -9.73
CA ILE A 403 -9.80 25.53 -10.63
C ILE A 403 -11.25 26.01 -10.64
N GLY A 404 -12.20 25.08 -10.78
CA GLY A 404 -13.63 25.42 -10.82
C GLY A 404 -14.09 26.10 -9.54
N SER A 405 -13.76 25.55 -8.36
CA SER A 405 -14.11 26.15 -7.06
C SER A 405 -13.46 27.52 -6.87
N SER A 406 -12.20 27.69 -7.31
CA SER A 406 -11.52 29.00 -7.25
C SER A 406 -12.18 30.05 -8.12
N VAL A 407 -12.54 29.70 -9.35
CA VAL A 407 -13.24 30.63 -10.26
C VAL A 407 -14.61 31.03 -9.68
N VAL A 408 -15.35 30.07 -9.16
CA VAL A 408 -16.67 30.34 -8.51
C VAL A 408 -16.49 31.26 -7.30
N ASP A 409 -15.52 30.98 -6.43
CA ASP A 409 -15.23 31.79 -5.25
C ASP A 409 -14.84 33.24 -5.61
N LEU A 410 -13.93 33.40 -6.58
CA LEU A 410 -13.53 34.72 -7.08
C LEU A 410 -14.70 35.50 -7.70
N LEU A 411 -15.57 34.81 -8.48
CA LEU A 411 -16.75 35.43 -9.08
C LEU A 411 -17.78 35.86 -8.02
N ILE A 412 -18.04 35.01 -7.02
CA ILE A 412 -18.96 35.34 -5.93
C ILE A 412 -18.42 36.55 -5.15
N ALA A 413 -17.16 36.51 -4.72
CA ALA A 413 -16.57 37.61 -3.95
C ALA A 413 -16.55 38.93 -4.75
N SER A 414 -16.20 38.86 -6.03
CA SER A 414 -16.19 40.03 -6.91
C SER A 414 -17.61 40.60 -7.14
N ALA A 415 -18.60 39.75 -7.38
CA ALA A 415 -19.98 40.16 -7.56
C ALA A 415 -20.56 40.79 -6.29
N LEU A 416 -20.38 40.19 -5.13
CA LEU A 416 -20.83 40.73 -3.85
C LEU A 416 -20.21 42.11 -3.59
N ALA A 417 -18.88 42.24 -3.82
CA ALA A 417 -18.16 43.49 -3.59
C ALA A 417 -18.54 44.59 -4.59
N THR A 418 -18.75 44.29 -5.87
CA THR A 418 -19.08 45.30 -6.89
C THR A 418 -20.54 45.71 -6.85
N CYS A 419 -21.47 44.75 -6.62
CA CYS A 419 -22.89 45.03 -6.52
C CYS A 419 -23.30 45.59 -5.14
N GLY A 420 -22.41 45.61 -4.16
CA GLY A 420 -22.73 46.11 -2.81
C GLY A 420 -23.72 45.22 -2.05
N ILE A 421 -23.71 43.89 -2.30
CA ILE A 421 -24.59 42.95 -1.61
C ILE A 421 -24.01 42.61 -0.22
N ALA A 422 -24.70 42.97 0.83
CA ALA A 422 -24.32 42.82 2.24
C ALA A 422 -23.06 43.63 2.65
N MET A 423 -22.57 44.54 1.80
CA MET A 423 -21.38 45.36 2.00
C MET A 423 -21.45 46.63 1.15
N ALA A 424 -20.60 47.61 1.40
CA ALA A 424 -20.50 48.80 0.56
C ALA A 424 -19.92 48.45 -0.84
N PRO A 425 -20.49 49.03 -1.94
CA PRO A 425 -20.01 48.71 -3.27
C PRO A 425 -18.58 49.23 -3.50
N LEU A 426 -17.76 48.44 -4.15
CA LEU A 426 -16.41 48.77 -4.59
C LEU A 426 -16.36 48.92 -6.13
N PRO A 427 -15.64 49.91 -6.64
CA PRO A 427 -15.36 50.01 -8.07
C PRO A 427 -14.63 48.77 -8.60
N ILE A 428 -15.03 48.29 -9.76
CA ILE A 428 -14.48 47.05 -10.35
C ILE A 428 -12.97 47.13 -10.58
N PHE A 429 -12.42 48.30 -10.86
CA PHE A 429 -10.98 48.46 -11.03
C PHE A 429 -10.20 48.30 -9.70
N VAL A 430 -10.81 48.58 -8.52
CA VAL A 430 -10.21 48.32 -7.22
C VAL A 430 -10.18 46.84 -6.95
N VAL A 431 -11.29 46.13 -7.21
CA VAL A 431 -11.37 44.67 -7.09
C VAL A 431 -10.36 43.99 -8.02
N GLY A 432 -10.27 44.43 -9.27
CA GLY A 432 -9.26 43.96 -10.24
C GLY A 432 -7.83 44.23 -9.81
N GLY A 433 -7.57 45.43 -9.22
CA GLY A 433 -6.27 45.76 -8.67
C GLY A 433 -5.84 44.86 -7.52
N ILE A 434 -6.77 44.53 -6.61
CA ILE A 434 -6.52 43.60 -5.50
C ILE A 434 -6.24 42.19 -6.05
N LEU A 435 -6.98 41.75 -7.09
CA LEU A 435 -6.76 40.45 -7.72
C LEU A 435 -5.36 40.34 -8.35
N VAL A 436 -4.95 41.38 -9.11
CA VAL A 436 -3.59 41.44 -9.70
C VAL A 436 -2.55 41.44 -8.58
N GLY A 437 -2.76 42.21 -7.51
CA GLY A 437 -1.88 42.21 -6.35
C GLY A 437 -1.75 40.83 -5.69
N ALA A 438 -2.85 40.09 -5.54
CA ALA A 438 -2.86 38.73 -5.00
C ALA A 438 -2.11 37.73 -5.90
N VAL A 439 -2.22 37.86 -7.21
CA VAL A 439 -1.46 37.03 -8.17
C VAL A 439 0.04 37.34 -8.04
N VAL A 440 0.45 38.61 -8.05
CA VAL A 440 1.86 39.01 -7.84
C VAL A 440 2.38 38.49 -6.49
N PHE A 441 1.57 38.64 -5.43
CA PHE A 441 1.90 38.12 -4.10
C PHE A 441 2.13 36.61 -4.13
N ALA A 442 1.28 35.83 -4.83
CA ALA A 442 1.45 34.37 -4.95
C ALA A 442 2.82 34.00 -5.54
N PHE A 443 3.25 34.69 -6.60
CA PHE A 443 4.57 34.47 -7.21
C PHE A 443 5.72 34.88 -6.29
N VAL A 444 5.61 36.01 -5.58
CA VAL A 444 6.64 36.44 -4.62
C VAL A 444 6.75 35.43 -3.47
N LEU A 445 5.60 35.01 -2.93
CA LEU A 445 5.56 34.02 -1.85
C LEU A 445 6.13 32.67 -2.31
N ASP A 446 5.93 32.27 -3.57
CA ASP A 446 6.47 31.03 -4.15
C ASP A 446 8.02 31.00 -4.09
N PHE A 447 8.69 32.14 -4.24
CA PHE A 447 10.14 32.23 -4.08
C PHE A 447 10.57 32.03 -2.63
N ALA A 448 9.85 32.61 -1.66
CA ALA A 448 10.17 32.54 -0.24
C ALA A 448 9.84 31.17 0.38
N LYS A 449 8.75 30.51 -0.05
CA LYS A 449 8.29 29.25 0.56
C LYS A 449 9.26 28.10 0.39
N VAL A 450 9.87 27.94 -0.82
CA VAL A 450 10.70 26.76 -1.17
C VAL A 450 11.87 26.57 -0.19
N PRO A 451 12.70 27.60 0.12
CA PRO A 451 13.77 27.44 1.09
C PRO A 451 13.24 27.19 2.52
N VAL A 452 12.09 27.78 2.89
CA VAL A 452 11.50 27.60 4.22
C VAL A 452 10.99 26.17 4.39
N LEU A 453 10.22 25.62 3.41
CA LEU A 453 9.71 24.26 3.47
C LEU A 453 10.83 23.21 3.47
N LYS A 454 11.90 23.43 2.67
CA LYS A 454 13.10 22.57 2.70
C LYS A 454 13.79 22.59 4.07
N ARG A 455 13.97 23.78 4.69
CA ARG A 455 14.57 23.90 6.03
C ARG A 455 13.74 23.21 7.11
N LEU A 456 12.42 23.25 6.97
CA LEU A 456 11.47 22.57 7.86
C LEU A 456 11.26 21.09 7.53
N LYS A 457 11.93 20.56 6.50
CA LYS A 457 11.82 19.16 6.06
C LYS A 457 10.36 18.73 5.81
N ILE A 458 9.56 19.61 5.20
CA ILE A 458 8.17 19.38 4.80
C ILE A 458 8.09 19.13 3.28
N ALA A 459 9.15 19.45 2.55
CA ALA A 459 9.26 19.26 1.11
C ALA A 459 9.81 17.88 0.76
#